data_c9730fef0d589743dd6e865151540bc1
#
_entry.id   c9730fef0d589743dd6e865151540bc1
#
_cell.length_a   1.000
_cell.length_b   1.000
_cell.length_c   1.000
_cell.angle_alpha   90.00
_cell.angle_beta   90.00
_cell.angle_gamma   90.00
#
_symmetry.space_group_name_H-M   'P 1'
#
loop_
_entity.id
_entity.type
_entity.pdbx_description
1 polymer ?
#
loop_
_entity_poly.entity_id
_entity_poly.type
_entity_poly.pdbx_seq_one_letter_code
_entity_poly.pdbx_strand_id
1 'polypeptide(L)'
;MDSVDFYLEDLRSKFRKIEPSEYYLSYSGGKDSHLLYWFIKEYAPEFKDIKVVAINTYMEHPEIRQRMYDNADEVLLPTMKPFEIKEKYGIPCFSKEQDFYIYYYQKALRENRIPAKTYVDKINRTYKTGYGLSKKASKYVLSENVHKITHLCCYYLKKEPFHRFEKETGLKPILRHKK
;
A
#
# COMPACT_ATOMS: atom_id res chain seq x y z
N MET A 1 12.86 8.63 -34.55
CA MET A 1 12.00 8.51 -33.36
C MET A 1 12.91 8.58 -32.15
N ASP A 2 12.71 9.56 -31.30
CA ASP A 2 13.47 9.74 -30.07
C ASP A 2 13.22 8.51 -29.15
N SER A 3 14.16 8.22 -28.25
CA SER A 3 14.03 7.14 -27.27
C SER A 3 12.79 7.33 -26.38
N VAL A 4 12.41 8.57 -26.11
CA VAL A 4 11.21 8.91 -25.33
C VAL A 4 9.96 8.55 -26.12
N ASP A 5 9.86 8.92 -27.38
CA ASP A 5 8.73 8.60 -28.26
C ASP A 5 8.50 7.08 -28.34
N PHE A 6 9.59 6.31 -28.42
CA PHE A 6 9.50 4.85 -28.43
C PHE A 6 8.86 4.30 -27.14
N TYR A 7 9.25 4.82 -25.97
CA TYR A 7 8.67 4.39 -24.70
C TYR A 7 7.20 4.81 -24.54
N LEU A 8 6.83 5.98 -25.04
CA LEU A 8 5.45 6.45 -24.99
C LEU A 8 4.55 5.62 -25.91
N GLU A 9 5.01 5.26 -27.11
CA GLU A 9 4.26 4.39 -28.01
C GLU A 9 4.17 2.94 -27.51
N ASP A 10 5.23 2.40 -26.88
CA ASP A 10 5.17 1.10 -26.20
C ASP A 10 4.14 1.12 -25.06
N LEU A 11 4.12 2.18 -24.27
CA LEU A 11 3.13 2.36 -23.21
C LEU A 11 1.72 2.45 -23.81
N ARG A 12 1.52 3.24 -24.85
CA ARG A 12 0.25 3.36 -25.57
C ARG A 12 -0.25 2.02 -26.12
N SER A 13 0.65 1.22 -26.67
CA SER A 13 0.31 -0.11 -27.18
C SER A 13 -0.20 -1.06 -26.09
N LYS A 14 0.33 -0.92 -24.87
CA LYS A 14 -0.12 -1.68 -23.70
C LYS A 14 -1.51 -1.23 -23.22
N PHE A 15 -1.75 0.09 -23.26
CA PHE A 15 -3.05 0.67 -22.90
C PHE A 15 -4.17 0.33 -23.89
N ARG A 16 -3.87 0.11 -25.17
CA ARG A 16 -4.87 -0.34 -26.16
C ARG A 16 -5.56 -1.66 -25.81
N LYS A 17 -5.02 -2.42 -24.86
CA LYS A 17 -5.63 -3.67 -24.36
C LYS A 17 -6.56 -3.43 -23.15
N ILE A 18 -6.70 -2.20 -22.72
CA ILE A 18 -7.50 -1.81 -21.57
C ILE A 18 -8.77 -1.15 -22.07
N GLU A 19 -9.94 -1.64 -21.62
CA GLU A 19 -11.20 -0.95 -21.80
C GLU A 19 -11.31 0.15 -20.72
N PRO A 20 -11.30 1.44 -21.07
CA PRO A 20 -11.27 2.54 -20.12
C PRO A 20 -12.36 2.48 -19.04
N SER A 21 -13.55 2.01 -19.42
CA SER A 21 -14.70 1.90 -18.52
C SER A 21 -14.58 0.83 -17.43
N GLU A 22 -13.63 -0.12 -17.58
CA GLU A 22 -13.39 -1.18 -16.60
C GLU A 22 -12.27 -0.87 -15.61
N TYR A 23 -11.51 0.20 -15.84
CA TYR A 23 -10.29 0.46 -15.09
C TYR A 23 -10.27 1.85 -14.46
N TYR A 24 -9.46 1.97 -13.42
CA TYR A 24 -9.12 3.25 -12.83
C TYR A 24 -7.61 3.39 -12.64
N LEU A 25 -7.10 4.62 -12.69
CA LEU A 25 -5.72 4.93 -12.34
C LEU A 25 -5.62 5.15 -10.83
N SER A 26 -4.85 4.29 -10.13
CA SER A 26 -4.49 4.53 -8.73
C SER A 26 -3.43 5.64 -8.65
N TYR A 27 -3.84 6.83 -8.20
CA TYR A 27 -3.04 8.05 -8.23
C TYR A 27 -2.53 8.41 -6.82
N SER A 28 -1.22 8.40 -6.64
CA SER A 28 -0.58 8.71 -5.36
C SER A 28 -0.01 10.14 -5.26
N GLY A 29 -0.15 10.95 -6.31
CA GLY A 29 0.49 12.27 -6.41
C GLY A 29 2.02 12.25 -6.56
N GLY A 30 2.66 11.07 -6.47
CA GLY A 30 4.09 10.89 -6.70
C GLY A 30 4.45 10.89 -8.18
N LYS A 31 5.75 11.02 -8.50
CA LYS A 31 6.26 11.18 -9.87
C LYS A 31 5.78 10.12 -10.86
N ASP A 32 5.79 8.84 -10.46
CA ASP A 32 5.44 7.73 -11.35
C ASP A 32 3.93 7.73 -11.68
N SER A 33 3.08 7.95 -10.68
CA SER A 33 1.63 8.05 -10.90
C SER A 33 1.24 9.32 -11.63
N HIS A 34 2.00 10.41 -11.45
CA HIS A 34 1.77 11.65 -12.17
C HIS A 34 2.17 11.55 -13.65
N LEU A 35 3.23 10.78 -13.97
CA LEU A 35 3.58 10.46 -15.35
C LEU A 35 2.47 9.66 -16.04
N LEU A 36 1.89 8.66 -15.36
CA LEU A 36 0.76 7.90 -15.90
C LEU A 36 -0.49 8.79 -16.07
N TYR A 37 -0.77 9.67 -15.11
CA TYR A 37 -1.84 10.66 -15.21
C TYR A 37 -1.67 11.54 -16.45
N TRP A 38 -0.49 12.16 -16.61
CA TRP A 38 -0.16 12.97 -17.79
C TRP A 38 -0.31 12.16 -19.08
N PHE A 39 0.20 10.93 -19.13
CA PHE A 39 0.06 10.07 -20.29
C PHE A 39 -1.40 9.85 -20.68
N ILE A 40 -2.26 9.52 -19.70
CA ILE A 40 -3.69 9.23 -19.92
C ILE A 40 -4.45 10.51 -20.33
N LYS A 41 -4.21 11.61 -19.64
CA LYS A 41 -5.03 12.82 -19.83
C LYS A 41 -4.55 13.71 -20.98
N GLU A 42 -3.23 13.78 -21.23
CA GLU A 42 -2.64 14.74 -22.16
C GLU A 42 -2.05 14.09 -23.42
N TYR A 43 -1.30 12.98 -23.27
CA TYR A 43 -0.59 12.35 -24.39
C TYR A 43 -1.48 11.38 -25.20
N ALA A 44 -2.31 10.60 -24.54
CA ALA A 44 -3.14 9.58 -25.15
C ALA A 44 -4.63 9.80 -24.82
N PRO A 45 -5.26 10.84 -25.43
CA PRO A 45 -6.61 11.30 -25.10
C PRO A 45 -7.71 10.24 -25.32
N GLU A 46 -7.44 9.18 -26.07
CA GLU A 46 -8.33 8.03 -26.21
C GLU A 46 -8.57 7.28 -24.87
N PHE A 47 -7.73 7.52 -23.88
CA PHE A 47 -7.84 6.93 -22.51
C PHE A 47 -8.26 7.94 -21.45
N LYS A 48 -8.63 9.17 -21.83
CA LYS A 48 -8.98 10.25 -20.90
C LYS A 48 -10.13 9.92 -19.95
N ASP A 49 -11.01 8.99 -20.34
CA ASP A 49 -12.18 8.58 -19.57
C ASP A 49 -11.83 7.58 -18.45
N ILE A 50 -10.58 7.10 -18.38
CA ILE A 50 -10.10 6.33 -17.26
C ILE A 50 -10.19 7.18 -15.99
N LYS A 51 -10.95 6.69 -15.00
CA LYS A 51 -11.15 7.37 -13.72
C LYS A 51 -9.85 7.43 -12.94
N VAL A 52 -9.52 8.59 -12.39
CA VAL A 52 -8.36 8.81 -11.53
C VAL A 52 -8.78 8.80 -10.07
N VAL A 53 -8.27 7.86 -9.30
CA VAL A 53 -8.66 7.65 -7.90
C VAL A 53 -7.45 7.74 -6.99
N ALA A 54 -7.50 8.63 -6.00
CA ALA A 54 -6.45 8.80 -5.00
C ALA A 54 -6.94 8.37 -3.62
N ILE A 55 -5.99 8.23 -2.67
CA ILE A 55 -6.31 8.03 -1.25
C ILE A 55 -5.58 9.08 -0.43
N ASN A 56 -6.30 9.84 0.38
CA ASN A 56 -5.70 10.67 1.41
C ASN A 56 -5.55 9.85 2.71
N THR A 57 -4.33 9.39 2.99
CA THR A 57 -4.02 8.61 4.21
C THR A 57 -3.83 9.50 5.44
N TYR A 58 -3.96 10.81 5.31
CA TYR A 58 -3.63 11.86 6.30
C TYR A 58 -2.13 12.00 6.62
N MET A 59 -1.27 11.28 5.91
CA MET A 59 0.19 11.25 6.15
C MET A 59 1.00 11.80 4.97
N GLU A 60 0.33 12.23 3.90
CA GLU A 60 0.96 12.83 2.73
C GLU A 60 1.50 14.22 3.03
N HIS A 61 2.65 14.55 2.40
CA HIS A 61 3.15 15.92 2.39
C HIS A 61 2.07 16.87 1.80
N PRO A 62 1.90 18.09 2.33
CA PRO A 62 0.85 19.01 1.89
C PRO A 62 0.77 19.21 0.37
N GLU A 63 1.91 19.36 -0.31
CA GLU A 63 1.97 19.53 -1.78
C GLU A 63 1.49 18.28 -2.53
N ILE A 64 1.86 17.08 -2.05
CA ILE A 64 1.39 15.82 -2.63
C ILE A 64 -0.12 15.68 -2.44
N ARG A 65 -0.60 16.00 -1.25
CA ARG A 65 -2.03 15.99 -0.95
C ARG A 65 -2.80 16.96 -1.83
N GLN A 66 -2.30 18.20 -1.99
CA GLN A 66 -2.92 19.19 -2.88
C GLN A 66 -2.99 18.66 -4.31
N ARG A 67 -1.88 18.12 -4.83
CA ARG A 67 -1.82 17.53 -6.18
C ARG A 67 -2.81 16.37 -6.36
N MET A 68 -3.05 15.58 -5.30
CA MET A 68 -4.06 14.51 -5.35
C MET A 68 -5.47 15.09 -5.51
N TYR A 69 -5.81 16.13 -4.76
CA TYR A 69 -7.12 16.79 -4.87
C TYR A 69 -7.31 17.55 -6.19
N ASP A 70 -6.24 18.08 -6.76
CA ASP A 70 -6.30 18.83 -8.04
C ASP A 70 -6.47 17.90 -9.26
N ASN A 71 -5.98 16.66 -9.19
CA ASN A 71 -5.90 15.78 -10.35
C ASN A 71 -6.74 14.50 -10.26
N ALA A 72 -7.21 14.11 -9.08
CA ALA A 72 -8.05 12.92 -8.96
C ALA A 72 -9.52 13.26 -9.15
N ASP A 73 -10.23 12.39 -9.89
CA ASP A 73 -11.70 12.47 -10.01
C ASP A 73 -12.38 12.08 -8.69
N GLU A 74 -11.71 11.25 -7.89
CA GLU A 74 -12.20 10.84 -6.56
C GLU A 74 -11.04 10.65 -5.58
N VAL A 75 -11.19 11.17 -4.35
CA VAL A 75 -10.22 11.00 -3.26
C VAL A 75 -10.87 10.19 -2.15
N LEU A 76 -10.43 8.96 -2.02
CA LEU A 76 -10.91 8.04 -0.98
C LEU A 76 -10.31 8.39 0.38
N LEU A 77 -11.08 8.10 1.43
CA LEU A 77 -10.63 8.21 2.81
C LEU A 77 -10.62 6.82 3.46
N PRO A 78 -9.60 6.51 4.26
CA PRO A 78 -9.57 5.29 5.03
C PRO A 78 -10.66 5.28 6.11
N THR A 79 -11.16 4.10 6.45
CA THR A 79 -12.16 3.90 7.52
C THR A 79 -11.60 4.19 8.91
N MET A 80 -10.29 4.13 9.05
CA MET A 80 -9.57 4.42 10.29
C MET A 80 -8.46 5.44 10.04
N LYS A 81 -8.39 6.47 10.87
CA LYS A 81 -7.29 7.43 10.85
C LYS A 81 -6.00 6.81 11.43
N PRO A 82 -4.80 7.33 11.11
CA PRO A 82 -3.52 6.83 11.62
C PRO A 82 -3.49 6.70 13.15
N PHE A 83 -4.06 7.66 13.86
CA PHE A 83 -4.17 7.66 15.31
C PHE A 83 -5.00 6.47 15.83
N GLU A 84 -6.15 6.19 15.25
CA GLU A 84 -7.03 5.08 15.63
C GLU A 84 -6.37 3.71 15.38
N ILE A 85 -5.60 3.60 14.29
CA ILE A 85 -4.80 2.39 14.01
C ILE A 85 -3.75 2.20 15.09
N LYS A 86 -3.03 3.29 15.46
CA LYS A 86 -2.03 3.27 16.54
C LYS A 86 -2.64 2.76 17.86
N GLU A 87 -3.76 3.32 18.27
CA GLU A 87 -4.43 2.95 19.52
C GLU A 87 -4.90 1.48 19.50
N LYS A 88 -5.52 1.06 18.41
CA LYS A 88 -6.10 -0.28 18.32
C LYS A 88 -5.07 -1.38 18.07
N TYR A 89 -4.16 -1.17 17.13
CA TYR A 89 -3.25 -2.20 16.62
C TYR A 89 -1.77 -1.96 16.97
N GLY A 90 -1.39 -0.75 17.30
CA GLY A 90 0.01 -0.36 17.53
C GLY A 90 0.64 0.35 16.36
N ILE A 91 1.97 0.46 16.37
CA ILE A 91 2.77 1.18 15.38
C ILE A 91 3.71 0.24 14.60
N PRO A 92 4.05 0.55 13.33
CA PRO A 92 5.12 -0.14 12.64
C PRO A 92 6.48 0.28 13.22
N CYS A 93 7.39 -0.66 13.44
CA CYS A 93 8.67 -0.40 14.08
C CYS A 93 9.89 -0.86 13.30
N PHE A 94 9.72 -1.90 12.50
CA PHE A 94 10.81 -2.52 11.76
C PHE A 94 10.45 -2.60 10.26
N SER A 95 10.69 -3.74 9.63
CA SER A 95 10.17 -3.97 8.28
C SER A 95 8.76 -4.56 8.35
N LYS A 96 7.99 -4.36 7.27
CA LYS A 96 6.62 -4.90 7.17
C LYS A 96 6.54 -6.40 7.48
N GLU A 97 7.55 -7.17 7.07
CA GLU A 97 7.61 -8.61 7.32
C GLU A 97 7.92 -8.91 8.78
N GLN A 98 8.88 -8.21 9.39
CA GLN A 98 9.18 -8.38 10.81
C GLN A 98 7.99 -7.97 11.67
N ASP A 99 7.36 -6.85 11.37
CA ASP A 99 6.16 -6.35 12.07
C ASP A 99 4.98 -7.33 11.94
N PHE A 100 4.87 -8.05 10.81
CA PHE A 100 3.89 -9.12 10.63
C PHE A 100 4.09 -10.26 11.63
N TYR A 101 5.31 -10.80 11.76
CA TYR A 101 5.59 -11.87 12.71
C TYR A 101 5.41 -11.41 14.15
N ILE A 102 5.86 -10.22 14.48
CA ILE A 102 5.72 -9.64 15.82
C ILE A 102 4.24 -9.43 16.17
N TYR A 103 3.47 -8.89 15.25
CA TYR A 103 2.04 -8.65 15.45
C TYR A 103 1.29 -9.92 15.83
N TYR A 104 1.45 -11.01 15.07
CA TYR A 104 0.75 -12.27 15.35
C TYR A 104 1.26 -12.96 16.60
N TYR A 105 2.54 -12.87 16.91
CA TYR A 105 3.11 -13.34 18.17
C TYR A 105 2.48 -12.59 19.37
N GLN A 106 2.54 -11.26 19.37
CA GLN A 106 1.95 -10.44 20.43
C GLN A 106 0.43 -10.59 20.51
N LYS A 107 -0.26 -10.77 19.38
CA LYS A 107 -1.71 -10.99 19.36
C LYS A 107 -2.07 -12.29 20.08
N ALA A 108 -1.38 -13.37 19.81
CA ALA A 108 -1.62 -14.64 20.47
C ALA A 108 -1.44 -14.53 22.00
N LEU A 109 -0.36 -13.88 22.46
CA LEU A 109 -0.11 -13.67 23.88
C LEU A 109 -1.22 -12.84 24.55
N ARG A 110 -1.68 -11.76 23.92
CA ARG A 110 -2.78 -10.92 24.46
C ARG A 110 -4.12 -11.66 24.53
N GLU A 111 -4.33 -12.63 23.66
CA GLU A 111 -5.54 -13.46 23.62
C GLU A 111 -5.39 -14.74 24.48
N ASN A 112 -4.35 -14.82 25.32
CA ASN A 112 -4.01 -15.99 26.14
C ASN A 112 -3.92 -17.28 25.32
N ARG A 113 -3.43 -17.18 24.07
CA ARG A 113 -3.21 -18.32 23.17
C ARG A 113 -1.72 -18.60 23.01
N ILE A 114 -1.39 -19.86 22.79
CA ILE A 114 -0.01 -20.24 22.44
C ILE A 114 0.28 -19.72 21.02
N PRO A 115 1.34 -18.90 20.83
CA PRO A 115 1.73 -18.46 19.50
C PRO A 115 2.13 -19.63 18.61
N ALA A 116 1.78 -19.58 17.34
CA ALA A 116 2.19 -20.62 16.39
C ALA A 116 3.72 -20.72 16.32
N LYS A 117 4.22 -21.95 16.20
CA LYS A 117 5.66 -22.26 16.18
C LYS A 117 6.45 -21.39 15.21
N THR A 118 5.91 -21.13 14.01
CA THR A 118 6.54 -20.25 13.02
C THR A 118 6.84 -18.85 13.56
N TYR A 119 5.94 -18.27 14.35
CA TYR A 119 6.16 -16.93 14.94
C TYR A 119 7.19 -17.01 16.06
N VAL A 120 7.10 -18.03 16.91
CA VAL A 120 8.07 -18.27 17.99
C VAL A 120 9.49 -18.44 17.41
N ASP A 121 9.63 -19.27 16.38
CA ASP A 121 10.92 -19.51 15.72
C ASP A 121 11.49 -18.21 15.09
N LYS A 122 10.64 -17.37 14.50
CA LYS A 122 11.07 -16.07 13.95
C LYS A 122 11.50 -15.11 15.06
N ILE A 123 10.76 -15.03 16.16
CA ILE A 123 11.10 -14.19 17.31
C ILE A 123 12.43 -14.65 17.95
N ASN A 124 12.58 -15.95 18.22
CA ASN A 124 13.77 -16.52 18.84
C ASN A 124 14.96 -16.73 17.87
N ARG A 125 14.74 -16.47 16.58
CA ARG A 125 15.75 -16.64 15.51
C ARG A 125 16.23 -18.09 15.33
N THR A 126 15.36 -19.07 15.63
CA THR A 126 15.61 -20.52 15.47
C THR A 126 15.11 -21.08 14.15
N TYR A 127 14.58 -20.22 13.26
CA TYR A 127 14.08 -20.61 11.94
C TYR A 127 15.21 -21.06 11.00
N LYS A 128 14.92 -22.08 10.18
CA LYS A 128 15.91 -22.70 9.28
C LYS A 128 15.93 -22.07 7.89
N THR A 129 14.86 -21.45 7.44
CA THR A 129 14.69 -20.93 6.07
C THR A 129 13.94 -19.62 6.03
N GLY A 130 14.22 -18.80 5.02
CA GLY A 130 13.55 -17.55 4.77
C GLY A 130 13.98 -16.39 5.68
N TYR A 131 13.32 -15.27 5.54
CA TYR A 131 13.59 -14.07 6.34
C TYR A 131 13.05 -14.22 7.76
N GLY A 132 13.77 -13.67 8.70
CA GLY A 132 13.39 -13.63 10.10
C GLY A 132 13.64 -12.27 10.73
N LEU A 133 13.49 -12.19 12.05
CA LEU A 133 13.75 -10.93 12.76
C LEU A 133 15.25 -10.63 12.78
N SER A 134 15.57 -9.33 12.69
CA SER A 134 16.91 -8.85 13.00
C SER A 134 17.23 -9.10 14.49
N LYS A 135 18.52 -9.14 14.86
CA LYS A 135 18.93 -9.26 16.27
C LYS A 135 18.30 -8.18 17.14
N LYS A 136 18.24 -6.92 16.59
CA LYS A 136 17.64 -5.78 17.28
C LYS A 136 16.14 -5.97 17.51
N ALA A 137 15.40 -6.40 16.50
CA ALA A 137 13.96 -6.63 16.61
C ALA A 137 13.62 -7.78 17.60
N SER A 138 14.35 -8.90 17.51
CA SER A 138 14.19 -10.03 18.43
C SER A 138 14.44 -9.61 19.88
N LYS A 139 15.58 -8.96 20.15
CA LYS A 139 15.92 -8.47 21.50
C LYS A 139 14.86 -7.51 22.04
N TYR A 140 14.35 -6.62 21.19
CA TYR A 140 13.29 -5.67 21.56
C TYR A 140 11.99 -6.39 21.95
N VAL A 141 11.52 -7.33 21.12
CA VAL A 141 10.24 -8.03 21.34
C VAL A 141 10.27 -8.92 22.59
N LEU A 142 11.45 -9.43 22.95
CA LEU A 142 11.67 -10.27 24.16
C LEU A 142 11.99 -9.44 25.42
N SER A 143 12.10 -8.12 25.31
CA SER A 143 12.30 -7.24 26.47
C SER A 143 10.98 -6.96 27.21
N GLU A 144 11.09 -6.39 28.40
CA GLU A 144 9.94 -5.87 29.14
C GLU A 144 9.41 -4.58 28.50
N ASN A 145 8.15 -4.27 28.73
CA ASN A 145 7.50 -3.01 28.28
C ASN A 145 7.45 -2.78 26.77
N VAL A 146 7.24 -3.85 26.00
CA VAL A 146 7.08 -3.76 24.55
C VAL A 146 5.69 -3.25 24.17
N HIS A 147 5.63 -2.15 23.45
CA HIS A 147 4.36 -1.66 22.91
C HIS A 147 3.82 -2.54 21.77
N LYS A 148 2.57 -2.34 21.41
CA LYS A 148 1.95 -3.05 20.29
C LYS A 148 2.66 -2.69 18.98
N ILE A 149 3.10 -3.70 18.23
CA ILE A 149 3.69 -3.55 16.90
C ILE A 149 2.71 -4.11 15.86
N THR A 150 2.56 -3.42 14.75
CA THR A 150 1.63 -3.82 13.69
C THR A 150 2.16 -3.57 12.28
N HIS A 151 1.78 -4.44 11.35
CA HIS A 151 1.95 -4.28 9.91
C HIS A 151 0.66 -3.77 9.22
N LEU A 152 -0.42 -3.56 9.98
CA LEU A 152 -1.77 -3.32 9.45
C LEU A 152 -2.01 -1.89 8.97
N CYS A 153 -1.13 -0.93 9.31
CA CYS A 153 -1.29 0.46 8.87
C CYS A 153 -1.44 0.58 7.33
N CYS A 154 -0.62 -0.13 6.57
CA CYS A 154 -0.71 -0.12 5.12
C CYS A 154 -2.03 -0.74 4.59
N TYR A 155 -2.58 -1.70 5.31
CA TYR A 155 -3.87 -2.30 4.96
C TYR A 155 -5.00 -1.27 5.13
N TYR A 156 -5.16 -0.72 6.33
CA TYR A 156 -6.25 0.21 6.64
C TYR A 156 -6.14 1.55 5.93
N LEU A 157 -4.91 2.07 5.76
CA LEU A 157 -4.70 3.38 5.14
C LEU A 157 -4.71 3.35 3.62
N LYS A 158 -4.35 2.21 2.99
CA LYS A 158 -4.19 2.16 1.53
C LYS A 158 -5.01 1.05 0.86
N LYS A 159 -4.95 -0.19 1.37
CA LYS A 159 -5.56 -1.31 0.66
C LYS A 159 -7.07 -1.39 0.87
N GLU A 160 -7.53 -1.21 2.10
CA GLU A 160 -8.95 -1.31 2.44
C GLU A 160 -9.81 -0.30 1.66
N PRO A 161 -9.45 1.02 1.57
CA PRO A 161 -10.24 1.96 0.79
C PRO A 161 -10.34 1.59 -0.69
N PHE A 162 -9.26 1.13 -1.30
CA PHE A 162 -9.31 0.67 -2.69
C PHE A 162 -10.16 -0.59 -2.85
N HIS A 163 -10.03 -1.59 -1.97
CA HIS A 163 -10.87 -2.80 -2.03
C HIS A 163 -12.36 -2.48 -1.88
N ARG A 164 -12.72 -1.50 -1.03
CA ARG A 164 -14.09 -1.03 -0.90
C ARG A 164 -14.55 -0.37 -2.18
N PHE A 165 -13.78 0.56 -2.73
CA PHE A 165 -14.07 1.22 -4.01
C PHE A 165 -14.22 0.20 -5.16
N GLU A 166 -13.29 -0.74 -5.29
CA GLU A 166 -13.34 -1.80 -6.29
C GLU A 166 -14.61 -2.66 -6.18
N LYS A 167 -15.01 -2.98 -4.95
CA LYS A 167 -16.24 -3.75 -4.68
C LYS A 167 -17.50 -2.97 -5.02
N GLU A 168 -17.52 -1.67 -4.77
CA GLU A 168 -18.66 -0.79 -5.02
C GLU A 168 -18.82 -0.45 -6.51
N THR A 169 -17.72 -0.27 -7.23
CA THR A 169 -17.73 0.18 -8.63
C THR A 169 -17.52 -0.93 -9.65
N GLY A 170 -16.92 -2.05 -9.26
CA GLY A 170 -16.47 -3.10 -10.18
C GLY A 170 -15.20 -2.75 -10.96
N LEU A 171 -14.65 -1.54 -10.80
CA LEU A 171 -13.46 -1.09 -11.52
C LEU A 171 -12.21 -1.82 -11.04
N LYS A 172 -11.26 -2.00 -11.94
CA LYS A 172 -9.96 -2.67 -11.71
C LYS A 172 -8.84 -1.62 -11.69
N PRO A 173 -7.84 -1.73 -10.80
CA PRO A 173 -6.73 -0.80 -10.79
C PRO A 173 -5.78 -1.02 -11.97
N ILE A 174 -5.34 0.06 -12.60
CA ILE A 174 -4.15 0.01 -13.46
C ILE A 174 -2.94 -0.04 -12.54
N LEU A 175 -2.35 -1.24 -12.45
CA LEU A 175 -1.18 -1.50 -11.63
C LEU A 175 0.08 -1.51 -12.51
N ARG A 176 1.15 -0.90 -11.99
CA ARG A 176 2.48 -1.11 -12.55
C ARG A 176 2.87 -2.57 -12.31
N HIS A 177 2.91 -3.39 -13.36
CA HIS A 177 3.46 -4.73 -13.26
C HIS A 177 4.92 -4.64 -12.80
N LYS A 178 5.21 -5.14 -11.60
CA LYS A 178 6.59 -5.47 -11.25
C LYS A 178 7.00 -6.64 -12.16
N LYS A 179 8.01 -6.40 -12.99
CA LYS A 179 8.74 -7.48 -13.66
C LYS A 179 9.43 -8.34 -12.62
#